data_d621602648ddf712b701052602c55576
#
_entry.id   d621602648ddf712b701052602c55576
#
_cell.length_a   1.000
_cell.length_b   1.000
_cell.length_c   1.000
_cell.angle_alpha   90.00
_cell.angle_beta   90.00
_cell.angle_gamma   90.00
#
_symmetry.space_group_name_H-M   'P 1'
#
loop_
_entity.id
_entity.type
_entity.pdbx_description
1 polymer ?
#
loop_
_entity_poly.entity_id
_entity_poly.type
_entity_poly.pdbx_seq_one_letter_code
_entity_poly.pdbx_strand_id
1 'polypeptide(L)'
;KSPRPSHSGRPVSVKKTSSEPAANSVKKKKRKTSRKNKPLKFLRKTVMILIFVIVISAVCALGYGFFEMRMEEDRIYSDETGSVQENDGNSGPEQWQEEGAPYIDVELLTPNSYSRPQIPIEQVNYIAIHYTANPGSTAMSNRNYFENLATTQENKVSSHFVIGLDGEVVQCIPTSEMSYATNSRNVDTLSIECCHLDDTGQFNEATYSSAVKLTAWLCTRFGLTADQVIRHYDVTGKDCPKYYVENPDAWIQMKSDIAAQIQADY
;
A
#
# COMPACT_ATOMS: atom_id res chain seq x y z
N LYS A 1 51.39 25.31 27.71
CA LYS A 1 52.66 24.63 27.51
C LYS A 1 52.46 23.47 26.56
N SER A 2 52.80 23.69 25.32
CA SER A 2 53.17 22.72 24.27
C SER A 2 54.54 22.10 24.61
N PRO A 3 55.08 21.05 23.95
CA PRO A 3 55.06 20.83 22.51
C PRO A 3 55.04 19.36 22.00
N ARG A 4 54.90 19.21 20.67
CA ARG A 4 55.34 18.05 19.82
C ARG A 4 56.88 17.90 19.83
N PRO A 5 57.45 16.73 19.35
CA PRO A 5 57.80 16.51 17.95
C PRO A 5 57.62 15.02 17.50
N SER A 6 57.34 14.71 16.20
CA SER A 6 58.08 14.56 14.94
C SER A 6 59.14 13.46 14.87
N HIS A 7 59.02 12.59 13.85
CA HIS A 7 60.02 12.08 12.87
C HIS A 7 59.55 10.71 12.34
N SER A 8 59.28 10.55 11.06
CA SER A 8 60.11 10.41 9.85
C SER A 8 60.65 9.00 9.65
N GLY A 9 60.49 8.49 8.43
CA GLY A 9 61.34 7.45 7.90
C GLY A 9 60.71 6.52 6.85
N ARG A 10 60.74 6.96 5.57
CA ARG A 10 60.90 6.05 4.42
C ARG A 10 62.41 5.71 4.29
N PRO A 11 62.79 4.56 3.66
CA PRO A 11 63.20 4.52 2.26
C PRO A 11 62.88 3.22 1.52
N VAL A 12 62.58 3.29 0.22
CA VAL A 12 63.35 3.22 -1.02
C VAL A 12 63.90 1.83 -1.40
N SER A 13 63.28 1.29 -2.48
CA SER A 13 63.89 0.70 -3.69
C SER A 13 64.96 -0.39 -3.61
N VAL A 14 64.79 -1.44 -4.45
CA VAL A 14 65.79 -1.83 -5.47
C VAL A 14 65.19 -2.80 -6.50
N LYS A 15 65.37 -2.44 -7.80
CA LYS A 15 65.22 -3.29 -9.00
C LYS A 15 66.39 -4.31 -9.08
N LYS A 16 66.10 -5.47 -9.68
CA LYS A 16 67.09 -6.13 -10.57
C LYS A 16 66.45 -6.97 -11.65
N THR A 17 66.91 -6.73 -12.83
CA THR A 17 66.77 -7.31 -14.15
C THR A 17 67.64 -8.54 -14.33
N SER A 18 67.20 -9.51 -15.19
CA SER A 18 68.01 -10.25 -16.19
C SER A 18 67.13 -11.32 -16.81
N SER A 19 66.83 -11.25 -18.10
CA SER A 19 67.50 -11.69 -19.33
C SER A 19 67.14 -13.11 -19.76
N GLU A 20 66.62 -13.15 -20.98
CA GLU A 20 66.34 -14.28 -21.90
C GLU A 20 67.53 -15.22 -22.10
N PRO A 21 67.38 -16.39 -22.84
CA PRO A 21 66.87 -16.44 -24.20
C PRO A 21 66.07 -17.72 -24.65
N ALA A 22 65.62 -17.58 -25.85
CA ALA A 22 64.83 -18.43 -26.72
C ALA A 22 65.23 -19.90 -26.93
N ALA A 23 64.20 -20.76 -27.24
CA ALA A 23 64.37 -21.89 -28.10
C ALA A 23 63.06 -22.19 -28.89
N ASN A 24 63.17 -22.12 -30.18
CA ASN A 24 62.23 -22.53 -31.23
C ASN A 24 61.84 -23.99 -31.14
N SER A 25 60.58 -24.32 -31.24
CA SER A 25 60.13 -25.62 -31.72
C SER A 25 58.80 -25.49 -32.49
N VAL A 26 58.94 -25.68 -33.76
CA VAL A 26 57.90 -25.81 -34.79
C VAL A 26 57.09 -27.05 -34.51
N LYS A 27 55.77 -26.93 -34.23
CA LYS A 27 54.80 -28.04 -34.27
C LYS A 27 53.69 -27.77 -35.27
N LYS A 28 53.60 -28.68 -36.26
CA LYS A 28 52.65 -28.73 -37.35
C LYS A 28 51.19 -28.63 -36.84
N LYS A 29 50.43 -27.70 -37.39
CA LYS A 29 48.96 -27.62 -37.25
C LYS A 29 48.28 -28.74 -38.05
N LYS A 30 47.65 -29.69 -37.36
CA LYS A 30 46.61 -30.54 -37.95
C LYS A 30 45.33 -29.77 -38.02
N ARG A 31 44.84 -29.45 -39.19
CA ARG A 31 43.47 -28.93 -39.45
C ARG A 31 42.45 -30.00 -39.09
N LYS A 32 41.72 -29.87 -38.02
CA LYS A 32 40.47 -30.59 -37.77
C LYS A 32 39.32 -29.82 -38.43
N THR A 33 38.74 -30.40 -39.47
CA THR A 33 37.50 -29.93 -40.08
C THR A 33 36.35 -30.23 -39.12
N SER A 34 35.88 -29.19 -38.42
CA SER A 34 34.64 -29.27 -37.63
C SER A 34 33.44 -29.23 -38.57
N ARG A 35 32.80 -30.37 -38.79
CA ARG A 35 31.48 -30.46 -39.42
C ARG A 35 30.47 -29.74 -38.51
N LYS A 36 29.94 -28.60 -38.98
CA LYS A 36 28.94 -27.80 -38.26
C LYS A 36 27.59 -28.52 -38.23
N ASN A 37 27.17 -29.04 -37.08
CA ASN A 37 25.79 -29.50 -36.81
C ASN A 37 24.83 -28.29 -36.67
N LYS A 38 24.58 -27.56 -37.76
CA LYS A 38 23.65 -26.43 -37.79
C LYS A 38 22.16 -26.80 -37.80
N PRO A 39 21.69 -27.94 -38.41
CA PRO A 39 20.26 -28.21 -38.49
C PRO A 39 19.60 -28.55 -37.14
N LEU A 40 20.31 -29.19 -36.22
CA LEU A 40 19.73 -29.67 -34.97
C LEU A 40 19.42 -28.51 -33.97
N LYS A 41 20.24 -27.45 -33.99
CA LYS A 41 19.98 -26.24 -33.14
C LYS A 41 18.80 -25.42 -33.64
N PHE A 42 18.58 -25.37 -34.95
CA PHE A 42 17.45 -24.69 -35.55
C PHE A 42 16.15 -25.42 -35.22
N LEU A 43 16.12 -26.74 -35.40
CA LEU A 43 14.97 -27.60 -35.09
C LEU A 43 14.56 -27.48 -33.62
N ARG A 44 15.51 -27.46 -32.67
CA ARG A 44 15.24 -27.25 -31.24
C ARG A 44 14.60 -25.90 -30.95
N LYS A 45 15.06 -24.83 -31.60
CA LYS A 45 14.45 -23.49 -31.42
C LYS A 45 13.02 -23.45 -31.95
N THR A 46 12.76 -24.05 -33.10
CA THR A 46 11.42 -24.10 -33.70
C THR A 46 10.44 -24.90 -32.83
N VAL A 47 10.89 -26.05 -32.30
CA VAL A 47 10.08 -26.87 -31.39
C VAL A 47 9.76 -26.11 -30.07
N MET A 48 10.73 -25.40 -29.50
CA MET A 48 10.52 -24.62 -28.31
C MET A 48 9.51 -23.47 -28.53
N ILE A 49 9.57 -22.82 -29.70
CA ILE A 49 8.61 -21.75 -30.05
C ILE A 49 7.20 -22.34 -30.22
N LEU A 50 7.07 -23.49 -30.87
CA LEU A 50 5.78 -24.16 -31.01
C LEU A 50 5.18 -24.58 -29.66
N ILE A 51 5.98 -25.13 -28.75
CA ILE A 51 5.52 -25.49 -27.41
C ILE A 51 5.06 -24.22 -26.66
N PHE A 52 5.81 -23.12 -26.77
CA PHE A 52 5.46 -21.85 -26.11
C PHE A 52 4.14 -21.28 -26.64
N VAL A 53 3.92 -21.34 -27.98
CA VAL A 53 2.63 -20.90 -28.58
C VAL A 53 1.47 -21.79 -28.12
N ILE A 54 1.65 -23.09 -28.03
CA ILE A 54 0.62 -24.04 -27.58
C ILE A 54 0.28 -23.76 -26.11
N VAL A 55 1.26 -23.52 -25.25
CA VAL A 55 1.04 -23.20 -23.81
C VAL A 55 0.29 -21.89 -23.67
N ILE A 56 0.67 -20.85 -24.41
CA ILE A 56 -0.05 -19.57 -24.37
C ILE A 56 -1.49 -19.73 -24.85
N SER A 57 -1.72 -20.47 -25.94
CA SER A 57 -3.07 -20.71 -26.43
C SER A 57 -3.92 -21.49 -25.45
N ALA A 58 -3.36 -22.47 -24.73
CA ALA A 58 -4.06 -23.22 -23.69
C ALA A 58 -4.40 -22.33 -22.48
N VAL A 59 -3.48 -21.47 -22.05
CA VAL A 59 -3.72 -20.51 -20.95
C VAL A 59 -4.81 -19.48 -21.32
N CYS A 60 -4.78 -18.97 -22.57
CA CYS A 60 -5.82 -18.07 -23.06
C CYS A 60 -7.18 -18.76 -23.15
N ALA A 61 -7.24 -20.03 -23.63
CA ALA A 61 -8.49 -20.77 -23.69
C ALA A 61 -9.08 -21.09 -22.31
N LEU A 62 -8.21 -21.42 -21.32
CA LEU A 62 -8.63 -21.62 -19.94
C LEU A 62 -9.11 -20.31 -19.31
N GLY A 63 -8.43 -19.18 -19.57
CA GLY A 63 -8.85 -17.85 -19.13
C GLY A 63 -10.20 -17.42 -19.71
N TYR A 64 -10.43 -17.72 -21.00
CA TYR A 64 -11.69 -17.42 -21.68
C TYR A 64 -12.85 -18.26 -21.14
N GLY A 65 -12.63 -19.56 -20.90
CA GLY A 65 -13.64 -20.45 -20.31
C GLY A 65 -13.99 -20.07 -18.87
N PHE A 66 -13.01 -19.58 -18.09
CA PHE A 66 -13.25 -19.07 -16.72
C PHE A 66 -14.04 -17.75 -16.74
N PHE A 67 -13.78 -16.89 -17.71
CA PHE A 67 -14.49 -15.65 -17.89
C PHE A 67 -15.97 -15.89 -18.32
N GLU A 68 -16.22 -16.81 -19.27
CA GLU A 68 -17.60 -17.16 -19.66
C GLU A 68 -18.39 -17.81 -18.53
N MET A 69 -17.75 -18.72 -17.75
CA MET A 69 -18.40 -19.36 -16.60
C MET A 69 -18.81 -18.34 -15.53
N ARG A 70 -18.00 -17.29 -15.30
CA ARG A 70 -18.32 -16.23 -14.37
C ARG A 70 -19.45 -15.31 -14.87
N MET A 71 -19.49 -15.06 -16.18
CA MET A 71 -20.58 -14.29 -16.79
C MET A 71 -21.92 -15.06 -16.78
N GLU A 72 -21.89 -16.39 -16.72
CA GLU A 72 -23.09 -17.21 -16.64
C GLU A 72 -23.63 -17.34 -15.20
N GLU A 73 -22.75 -17.37 -14.19
CA GLU A 73 -23.13 -17.25 -12.78
C GLU A 73 -23.79 -15.88 -12.49
N ASP A 74 -23.26 -14.80 -13.03
CA ASP A 74 -23.83 -13.46 -12.87
C ASP A 74 -25.19 -13.32 -13.60
N ARG A 75 -25.45 -14.08 -14.68
CA ARG A 75 -26.75 -14.12 -15.35
C ARG A 75 -27.81 -14.92 -14.59
N ILE A 76 -27.42 -16.03 -13.98
CA ILE A 76 -28.36 -16.88 -13.20
C ILE A 76 -28.79 -16.15 -11.93
N TYR A 77 -27.89 -15.38 -11.32
CA TYR A 77 -28.22 -14.58 -10.13
C TYR A 77 -29.17 -13.41 -10.43
N SER A 78 -29.15 -12.86 -11.65
CA SER A 78 -30.05 -11.75 -12.06
C SER A 78 -31.46 -12.19 -12.46
N ASP A 79 -31.70 -13.48 -12.72
CA ASP A 79 -33.01 -13.99 -13.22
C ASP A 79 -33.92 -14.52 -12.11
N GLU A 80 -33.39 -14.75 -10.88
CA GLU A 80 -34.21 -15.24 -9.73
C GLU A 80 -34.84 -14.13 -8.87
N THR A 81 -34.56 -12.84 -9.12
CA THR A 81 -35.23 -11.72 -8.43
C THR A 81 -36.17 -10.97 -9.35
N GLY A 82 -37.30 -11.66 -9.70
CA GLY A 82 -38.39 -11.06 -10.46
C GLY A 82 -39.16 -10.00 -9.67
N SER A 83 -39.37 -8.88 -10.34
CA SER A 83 -40.33 -7.79 -10.08
C SER A 83 -40.07 -6.83 -8.93
N VAL A 84 -39.34 -5.75 -9.21
CA VAL A 84 -39.59 -4.43 -8.61
C VAL A 84 -39.53 -3.36 -9.70
N GLN A 85 -40.49 -2.45 -9.65
CA GLN A 85 -40.82 -1.38 -10.59
C GLN A 85 -39.65 -0.58 -11.11
N GLU A 86 -39.66 -0.29 -12.40
CA GLU A 86 -38.90 0.73 -13.08
C GLU A 86 -39.02 2.09 -12.35
N ASN A 87 -37.89 2.61 -11.92
CA ASN A 87 -37.73 4.02 -11.65
C ASN A 87 -36.44 4.51 -12.34
N ASP A 88 -36.59 5.57 -13.10
CA ASP A 88 -35.65 6.16 -14.03
C ASP A 88 -34.29 6.51 -13.44
N GLY A 89 -33.21 6.16 -14.18
CA GLY A 89 -32.06 7.00 -14.37
C GLY A 89 -30.87 6.77 -13.46
N ASN A 90 -29.82 6.14 -14.04
CA ASN A 90 -28.43 6.20 -13.61
C ASN A 90 -28.04 5.42 -12.35
N SER A 91 -28.18 4.11 -12.41
CA SER A 91 -27.56 3.21 -11.41
C SER A 91 -26.13 2.85 -11.86
N GLY A 92 -25.16 3.56 -11.31
CA GLY A 92 -23.83 2.97 -11.06
C GLY A 92 -23.97 1.73 -10.16
N PRO A 93 -22.92 0.93 -9.94
CA PRO A 93 -23.00 -0.30 -9.15
C PRO A 93 -23.70 -0.01 -7.83
N GLU A 94 -24.65 -0.88 -7.46
CA GLU A 94 -25.46 -0.76 -6.25
C GLU A 94 -24.53 -0.64 -5.04
N GLN A 95 -24.43 0.57 -4.50
CA GLN A 95 -23.50 0.88 -3.40
C GLN A 95 -24.20 0.54 -2.11
N TRP A 96 -23.75 -0.53 -1.49
CA TRP A 96 -24.22 -0.92 -0.18
C TRP A 96 -23.84 0.16 0.84
N GLN A 97 -24.79 0.91 1.34
CA GLN A 97 -24.61 1.88 2.41
C GLN A 97 -25.32 1.41 3.68
N GLU A 98 -24.55 1.22 4.74
CA GLU A 98 -25.10 1.09 6.08
C GLU A 98 -25.64 2.46 6.52
N GLU A 99 -26.81 2.48 7.19
CA GLU A 99 -27.43 3.73 7.64
C GLU A 99 -26.47 4.54 8.51
N GLY A 100 -26.31 5.84 8.22
CA GLY A 100 -25.35 6.72 8.89
C GLY A 100 -23.92 6.63 8.39
N ALA A 101 -23.51 5.60 7.64
CA ALA A 101 -22.16 5.51 7.10
C ALA A 101 -21.91 6.58 6.02
N PRO A 102 -20.68 7.16 5.94
CA PRO A 102 -20.26 7.85 4.74
C PRO A 102 -20.12 6.84 3.60
N TYR A 103 -20.17 7.33 2.35
CA TYR A 103 -19.75 6.51 1.22
C TYR A 103 -18.29 6.10 1.39
N ILE A 104 -18.01 4.81 1.28
CA ILE A 104 -16.65 4.24 1.43
C ILE A 104 -16.28 3.51 0.15
N ASP A 105 -15.22 3.96 -0.50
CA ASP A 105 -14.59 3.27 -1.62
C ASP A 105 -13.65 2.18 -1.09
N VAL A 106 -13.96 0.91 -1.38
CA VAL A 106 -13.25 -0.24 -0.80
C VAL A 106 -12.09 -0.65 -1.70
N GLU A 107 -10.90 -0.17 -1.39
CA GLU A 107 -9.65 -0.38 -2.13
C GLU A 107 -8.61 -1.13 -1.27
N LEU A 108 -8.95 -2.35 -0.87
CA LEU A 108 -8.12 -3.12 0.05
C LEU A 108 -6.71 -3.37 -0.50
N LEU A 109 -5.72 -3.22 0.38
CA LEU A 109 -4.31 -3.54 0.08
C LEU A 109 -4.14 -5.04 -0.14
N THR A 110 -3.23 -5.41 -1.04
CA THR A 110 -2.78 -6.79 -1.19
C THR A 110 -2.11 -7.26 0.12
N PRO A 111 -2.46 -8.43 0.66
CA PRO A 111 -1.83 -8.96 1.87
C PRO A 111 -0.31 -9.03 1.76
N ASN A 112 0.39 -8.43 2.72
CA ASN A 112 1.84 -8.43 2.81
C ASN A 112 2.31 -8.02 4.22
N SER A 113 3.56 -8.31 4.58
CA SER A 113 4.09 -8.07 5.92
C SER A 113 4.41 -6.60 6.24
N TYR A 114 4.35 -5.69 5.26
CA TYR A 114 4.76 -4.29 5.40
C TYR A 114 3.59 -3.31 5.55
N SER A 115 2.44 -3.61 4.93
CA SER A 115 1.28 -2.73 5.00
C SER A 115 -0.03 -3.43 5.38
N ARG A 116 -0.23 -4.70 5.04
CA ARG A 116 -1.40 -5.49 5.43
C ARG A 116 -1.01 -6.89 5.89
N PRO A 117 -0.60 -7.06 7.17
CA PRO A 117 -0.09 -8.33 7.70
C PRO A 117 -1.17 -9.38 7.97
N GLN A 118 -2.44 -9.04 7.83
CA GLN A 118 -3.61 -9.89 8.15
C GLN A 118 -3.60 -10.38 9.61
N ILE A 119 -3.06 -9.58 10.52
CA ILE A 119 -3.15 -9.84 11.96
C ILE A 119 -4.52 -9.39 12.43
N PRO A 120 -5.32 -10.25 13.09
CA PRO A 120 -6.65 -9.86 13.55
C PRO A 120 -6.59 -8.83 14.69
N ILE A 121 -7.57 -7.92 14.71
CA ILE A 121 -7.91 -7.12 15.90
C ILE A 121 -9.00 -7.89 16.65
N GLU A 122 -8.72 -8.28 17.88
CA GLU A 122 -9.68 -9.00 18.71
C GLU A 122 -10.77 -8.08 19.26
N GLN A 123 -10.40 -6.85 19.61
CA GLN A 123 -11.30 -5.81 20.10
C GLN A 123 -10.81 -4.43 19.68
N VAL A 124 -11.70 -3.62 19.16
CA VAL A 124 -11.44 -2.21 18.87
C VAL A 124 -11.74 -1.40 20.12
N ASN A 125 -10.72 -0.74 20.66
CA ASN A 125 -10.81 0.11 21.86
C ASN A 125 -10.68 1.60 21.54
N TYR A 126 -10.10 1.95 20.39
CA TYR A 126 -9.82 3.34 19.99
C TYR A 126 -9.98 3.54 18.50
N ILE A 127 -10.22 4.79 18.12
CA ILE A 127 -10.08 5.30 16.76
C ILE A 127 -9.03 6.40 16.79
N ALA A 128 -7.98 6.27 15.98
CA ALA A 128 -6.90 7.24 15.90
C ALA A 128 -7.00 8.09 14.63
N ILE A 129 -6.99 9.40 14.82
CA ILE A 129 -6.92 10.37 13.74
C ILE A 129 -5.44 10.70 13.48
N HIS A 130 -5.07 10.63 12.21
CA HIS A 130 -3.75 10.97 11.68
C HIS A 130 -3.88 12.02 10.57
N TYR A 131 -2.77 12.55 10.12
CA TYR A 131 -2.65 13.32 8.89
C TYR A 131 -1.56 12.70 8.02
N THR A 132 -1.71 12.77 6.71
CA THR A 132 -0.79 12.09 5.78
C THR A 132 0.64 12.65 5.78
N ALA A 133 0.87 13.83 6.36
CA ALA A 133 2.13 14.57 6.31
C ALA A 133 2.67 14.74 4.86
N ASN A 134 1.78 14.75 3.88
CA ASN A 134 2.05 14.84 2.45
C ASN A 134 1.07 15.83 1.80
N PRO A 135 1.35 17.15 1.90
CA PRO A 135 0.43 18.19 1.46
C PRO A 135 -0.01 18.03 0.01
N GLY A 136 -1.31 18.21 -0.25
CA GLY A 136 -1.89 18.12 -1.58
C GLY A 136 -2.00 16.72 -2.17
N SER A 137 -1.66 15.67 -1.41
CA SER A 137 -1.81 14.29 -1.87
C SER A 137 -3.28 13.84 -1.87
N THR A 138 -3.64 12.93 -2.78
CA THR A 138 -4.97 12.32 -2.84
C THR A 138 -5.06 11.09 -1.95
N ALA A 139 -6.28 10.66 -1.60
CA ALA A 139 -6.50 9.42 -0.86
C ALA A 139 -5.90 8.22 -1.58
N MET A 140 -6.12 8.09 -2.89
CA MET A 140 -5.57 7.01 -3.70
C MET A 140 -4.05 7.03 -3.81
N SER A 141 -3.39 8.20 -3.83
CA SER A 141 -1.93 8.25 -3.85
C SER A 141 -1.32 7.73 -2.54
N ASN A 142 -1.94 8.01 -1.41
CA ASN A 142 -1.53 7.47 -0.10
C ASN A 142 -1.85 5.97 0.02
N ARG A 143 -3.01 5.51 -0.44
CA ARG A 143 -3.33 4.08 -0.54
C ARG A 143 -2.30 3.34 -1.39
N ASN A 144 -1.93 3.88 -2.54
CA ASN A 144 -0.94 3.29 -3.45
C ASN A 144 0.48 3.31 -2.86
N TYR A 145 0.83 4.31 -2.05
CA TYR A 145 2.06 4.28 -1.26
C TYR A 145 2.09 3.05 -0.33
N PHE A 146 1.01 2.78 0.40
CA PHE A 146 0.91 1.58 1.25
C PHE A 146 1.01 0.28 0.44
N GLU A 147 0.40 0.20 -0.75
CA GLU A 147 0.51 -0.96 -1.64
C GLU A 147 1.95 -1.21 -2.09
N ASN A 148 2.67 -0.13 -2.46
CA ASN A 148 4.04 -0.21 -2.93
C ASN A 148 5.02 -0.74 -1.86
N LEU A 149 4.70 -0.61 -0.58
CA LEU A 149 5.52 -1.14 0.51
C LEU A 149 5.68 -2.67 0.47
N ALA A 150 4.76 -3.40 -0.16
CA ALA A 150 4.92 -4.82 -0.45
C ALA A 150 6.19 -5.10 -1.29
N THR A 151 6.55 -4.17 -2.17
CA THR A 151 7.71 -4.28 -3.08
C THR A 151 8.95 -3.57 -2.52
N THR A 152 8.80 -2.32 -2.05
CA THR A 152 9.96 -1.51 -1.59
C THR A 152 10.49 -1.97 -0.25
N GLN A 153 9.62 -2.46 0.63
CA GLN A 153 9.96 -3.01 1.95
C GLN A 153 10.73 -2.04 2.86
N GLU A 154 10.63 -0.74 2.59
CA GLU A 154 11.40 0.31 3.29
C GLU A 154 10.85 0.61 4.70
N ASN A 155 9.54 0.51 4.88
CA ASN A 155 8.86 0.83 6.14
C ASN A 155 7.63 -0.07 6.36
N LYS A 156 7.19 -0.18 7.62
CA LYS A 156 5.89 -0.77 7.96
C LYS A 156 4.93 0.37 8.29
N VAL A 157 4.07 0.70 7.34
CA VAL A 157 3.09 1.78 7.45
C VAL A 157 1.82 1.42 6.69
N SER A 158 0.68 1.69 7.29
CA SER A 158 -0.64 1.60 6.66
C SER A 158 -1.71 2.25 7.53
N SER A 159 -2.91 2.41 6.98
CA SER A 159 -4.09 2.86 7.71
C SER A 159 -5.30 2.05 7.29
N HIS A 160 -6.34 2.01 8.12
CA HIS A 160 -7.61 1.39 7.75
C HIS A 160 -8.33 2.22 6.71
N PHE A 161 -8.34 3.54 6.91
CA PHE A 161 -9.00 4.49 6.01
C PHE A 161 -8.07 5.63 5.66
N VAL A 162 -8.26 6.18 4.46
CA VAL A 162 -7.67 7.44 4.02
C VAL A 162 -8.81 8.33 3.54
N ILE A 163 -8.87 9.58 4.05
CA ILE A 163 -9.83 10.59 3.62
C ILE A 163 -9.11 11.60 2.74
N GLY A 164 -9.62 11.82 1.54
CA GLY A 164 -9.04 12.72 0.56
C GLY A 164 -9.48 14.17 0.71
N LEU A 165 -8.99 15.01 -0.19
CA LEU A 165 -9.24 16.46 -0.17
C LEU A 165 -10.66 16.84 -0.56
N ASP A 166 -11.34 16.01 -1.35
CA ASP A 166 -12.73 16.19 -1.73
C ASP A 166 -13.70 15.48 -0.75
N GLY A 167 -13.16 14.93 0.34
CA GLY A 167 -13.90 14.22 1.37
C GLY A 167 -14.18 12.75 1.04
N GLU A 168 -13.61 12.24 -0.05
CA GLU A 168 -13.71 10.82 -0.41
C GLU A 168 -13.05 9.96 0.67
N VAL A 169 -13.68 8.82 1.01
CA VAL A 169 -13.18 7.86 2.01
C VAL A 169 -12.76 6.59 1.31
N VAL A 170 -11.49 6.24 1.41
CA VAL A 170 -10.92 5.02 0.85
C VAL A 170 -10.58 4.06 1.98
N GLN A 171 -11.14 2.84 1.95
CA GLN A 171 -10.80 1.78 2.89
C GLN A 171 -9.64 0.94 2.35
N CYS A 172 -8.52 0.93 3.07
CA CYS A 172 -7.30 0.21 2.70
C CYS A 172 -7.15 -1.15 3.39
N ILE A 173 -7.70 -1.30 4.60
CA ILE A 173 -7.60 -2.51 5.43
C ILE A 173 -8.97 -2.78 6.06
N PRO A 174 -9.42 -4.05 6.12
CA PRO A 174 -10.62 -4.43 6.86
C PRO A 174 -10.54 -4.03 8.33
N THR A 175 -11.64 -3.60 8.93
CA THR A 175 -11.67 -3.21 10.36
C THR A 175 -11.41 -4.37 11.32
N SER A 176 -11.41 -5.60 10.84
CA SER A 176 -11.03 -6.80 11.58
C SER A 176 -9.54 -7.12 11.57
N GLU A 177 -8.75 -6.38 10.78
CA GLU A 177 -7.30 -6.59 10.64
C GLU A 177 -6.53 -5.39 11.18
N MET A 178 -5.32 -5.62 11.71
CA MET A 178 -4.42 -4.59 12.24
C MET A 178 -3.76 -3.77 11.11
N SER A 179 -3.68 -2.44 11.29
CA SER A 179 -2.84 -1.55 10.49
C SER A 179 -1.54 -1.17 11.21
N TYR A 180 -0.57 -0.65 10.47
CA TYR A 180 0.68 -0.11 11.03
C TYR A 180 0.64 1.43 11.10
N ALA A 181 -0.18 2.00 12.00
CA ALA A 181 -0.38 3.45 12.11
C ALA A 181 -0.09 4.01 13.51
N THR A 182 -0.45 3.27 14.57
CA THR A 182 -0.57 3.81 15.93
C THR A 182 0.40 3.14 16.91
N ASN A 183 1.50 2.59 16.42
CA ASN A 183 2.59 1.97 17.19
C ASN A 183 2.09 0.88 18.15
N SER A 184 2.27 1.06 19.47
CA SER A 184 1.88 0.05 20.47
C SER A 184 0.37 -0.21 20.53
N ARG A 185 -0.45 0.68 19.96
CA ARG A 185 -1.90 0.55 19.90
C ARG A 185 -2.43 0.02 18.56
N ASN A 186 -1.56 -0.42 17.66
CA ASN A 186 -2.00 -1.05 16.42
C ASN A 186 -2.95 -2.24 16.65
N VAL A 187 -2.79 -2.95 17.75
CA VAL A 187 -3.52 -4.19 18.08
C VAL A 187 -5.00 -3.97 18.44
N ASP A 188 -5.39 -2.74 18.74
CA ASP A 188 -6.74 -2.42 19.25
C ASP A 188 -7.27 -1.07 18.77
N THR A 189 -6.71 -0.51 17.71
CA THR A 189 -7.05 0.84 17.23
C THR A 189 -7.30 0.83 15.73
N LEU A 190 -8.44 1.37 15.31
CA LEU A 190 -8.67 1.73 13.91
C LEU A 190 -8.01 3.08 13.61
N SER A 191 -7.37 3.21 12.47
CA SER A 191 -6.65 4.41 12.06
C SER A 191 -7.29 5.07 10.84
N ILE A 192 -7.34 6.40 10.85
CA ILE A 192 -7.86 7.23 9.77
C ILE A 192 -6.77 8.25 9.42
N GLU A 193 -6.22 8.16 8.22
CA GLU A 193 -5.30 9.14 7.65
C GLU A 193 -6.08 10.21 6.89
N CYS A 194 -5.90 11.48 7.24
CA CYS A 194 -6.57 12.60 6.59
C CYS A 194 -5.61 13.38 5.72
N CYS A 195 -5.98 13.59 4.45
CA CYS A 195 -5.27 14.47 3.53
C CYS A 195 -5.44 15.93 3.95
N HIS A 196 -4.48 16.78 3.58
CA HIS A 196 -4.46 18.20 3.88
C HIS A 196 -3.79 18.99 2.75
N LEU A 197 -4.11 20.27 2.62
CA LEU A 197 -3.68 21.09 1.49
C LEU A 197 -2.25 21.57 1.61
N ASP A 198 -1.79 21.92 2.81
CA ASP A 198 -0.53 22.62 3.04
C ASP A 198 0.21 22.13 4.30
N ASP A 199 1.36 22.71 4.59
CA ASP A 199 2.24 22.32 5.69
C ASP A 199 1.66 22.61 7.10
N THR A 200 0.53 23.30 7.23
CA THR A 200 -0.15 23.47 8.52
C THR A 200 -0.74 22.16 9.02
N GLY A 201 -1.09 21.26 8.10
CA GLY A 201 -1.77 19.99 8.42
C GLY A 201 -3.23 20.17 8.80
N GLN A 202 -3.81 21.36 8.57
CA GLN A 202 -5.23 21.63 8.80
C GLN A 202 -6.06 20.92 7.72
N PHE A 203 -7.10 20.23 8.15
CA PHE A 203 -8.05 19.61 7.22
C PHE A 203 -8.95 20.68 6.62
N ASN A 204 -9.21 20.59 5.32
CA ASN A 204 -10.21 21.43 4.69
C ASN A 204 -11.62 20.97 5.12
N GLU A 205 -12.65 21.72 4.74
CA GLU A 205 -14.03 21.45 5.16
C GLU A 205 -14.52 20.06 4.74
N ALA A 206 -14.22 19.62 3.51
CA ALA A 206 -14.65 18.33 3.00
C ALA A 206 -13.97 17.17 3.75
N THR A 207 -12.63 17.22 3.91
CA THR A 207 -11.88 16.24 4.70
C THR A 207 -12.35 16.20 6.14
N TYR A 208 -12.54 17.36 6.78
CA TYR A 208 -12.99 17.45 8.16
C TYR A 208 -14.39 16.85 8.36
N SER A 209 -15.34 17.23 7.53
CA SER A 209 -16.72 16.71 7.58
C SER A 209 -16.75 15.19 7.43
N SER A 210 -16.00 14.64 6.47
CA SER A 210 -15.89 13.20 6.28
C SER A 210 -15.18 12.50 7.44
N ALA A 211 -14.17 13.14 8.06
CA ALA A 211 -13.49 12.59 9.22
C ALA A 211 -14.45 12.51 10.43
N VAL A 212 -15.25 13.54 10.68
CA VAL A 212 -16.26 13.53 11.74
C VAL A 212 -17.30 12.45 11.49
N LYS A 213 -17.86 12.38 10.28
CA LYS A 213 -18.90 11.40 9.93
C LYS A 213 -18.41 9.96 10.00
N LEU A 214 -17.23 9.66 9.40
CA LEU A 214 -16.64 8.33 9.45
C LEU A 214 -16.34 7.90 10.89
N THR A 215 -15.76 8.81 11.68
CA THR A 215 -15.40 8.50 13.07
C THR A 215 -16.64 8.26 13.93
N ALA A 216 -17.70 9.04 13.77
CA ALA A 216 -18.97 8.85 14.46
C ALA A 216 -19.59 7.49 14.13
N TRP A 217 -19.65 7.13 12.85
CA TRP A 217 -20.12 5.82 12.41
C TRP A 217 -19.30 4.66 12.98
N LEU A 218 -17.97 4.76 12.97
CA LEU A 218 -17.09 3.74 13.56
C LEU A 218 -17.28 3.66 15.09
N CYS A 219 -17.43 4.79 15.78
CA CYS A 219 -17.73 4.79 17.21
C CYS A 219 -19.00 3.99 17.51
N THR A 220 -20.09 4.24 16.81
CA THR A 220 -21.36 3.54 16.99
C THR A 220 -21.22 2.05 16.67
N ARG A 221 -20.57 1.71 15.57
CA ARG A 221 -20.37 0.31 15.14
C ARG A 221 -19.57 -0.52 16.16
N PHE A 222 -18.61 0.08 16.86
CA PHE A 222 -17.75 -0.61 17.82
C PHE A 222 -18.09 -0.31 19.29
N GLY A 223 -19.20 0.37 19.56
CA GLY A 223 -19.65 0.68 20.91
C GLY A 223 -18.72 1.65 21.64
N LEU A 224 -18.10 2.58 20.90
CA LEU A 224 -17.21 3.62 21.42
C LEU A 224 -17.94 4.96 21.51
N THR A 225 -17.34 5.88 22.25
CA THR A 225 -17.76 7.29 22.30
C THR A 225 -16.63 8.18 21.78
N ALA A 226 -16.87 9.48 21.65
CA ALA A 226 -15.82 10.43 21.28
C ALA A 226 -14.63 10.46 22.28
N ASP A 227 -14.78 9.89 23.49
CA ASP A 227 -13.67 9.80 24.44
C ASP A 227 -12.58 8.82 23.99
N GLN A 228 -12.94 7.76 23.27
CA GLN A 228 -12.02 6.81 22.70
C GLN A 228 -11.44 7.24 21.34
N VAL A 229 -11.78 8.45 20.88
CA VAL A 229 -11.10 9.04 19.71
C VAL A 229 -9.81 9.71 20.16
N ILE A 230 -8.68 9.27 19.62
CA ILE A 230 -7.33 9.70 20.00
C ILE A 230 -6.55 10.23 18.81
N ARG A 231 -5.45 10.92 19.07
CA ARG A 231 -4.44 11.28 18.06
C ARG A 231 -3.28 10.30 18.15
N HIS A 232 -2.51 10.16 17.11
CA HIS A 232 -1.21 9.46 17.19
C HIS A 232 -0.32 10.09 18.28
N TYR A 233 -0.40 11.42 18.44
CA TYR A 233 0.26 12.17 19.51
C TYR A 233 0.01 11.59 20.90
N ASP A 234 -1.22 11.21 21.19
CA ASP A 234 -1.63 10.74 22.52
C ASP A 234 -0.98 9.37 22.87
N VAL A 235 -0.45 8.65 21.86
CA VAL A 235 0.24 7.37 22.05
C VAL A 235 1.75 7.53 22.11
N THR A 236 2.33 8.41 21.28
CA THR A 236 3.78 8.45 21.03
C THR A 236 4.43 9.81 21.28
N GLY A 237 3.63 10.89 21.39
CA GLY A 237 4.14 12.26 21.40
C GLY A 237 4.55 12.81 20.03
N LYS A 238 4.31 12.05 18.93
CA LYS A 238 4.55 12.52 17.57
C LYS A 238 3.52 13.62 17.21
N ASP A 239 3.97 14.70 16.55
CA ASP A 239 3.07 15.74 16.03
C ASP A 239 2.16 15.18 14.91
N CYS A 240 1.13 14.44 15.30
CA CYS A 240 0.19 13.82 14.38
C CYS A 240 -1.18 13.64 15.06
N PRO A 241 -2.25 14.20 14.44
CA PRO A 241 -2.24 15.13 13.31
C PRO A 241 -1.75 16.52 13.74
N LYS A 242 -0.79 17.08 13.01
CA LYS A 242 -0.02 18.28 13.40
C LYS A 242 -0.90 19.43 13.83
N TYR A 243 -1.83 19.89 12.99
CA TYR A 243 -2.69 21.04 13.29
C TYR A 243 -3.45 20.87 14.61
N TYR A 244 -3.97 19.67 14.88
CA TYR A 244 -4.76 19.38 16.09
C TYR A 244 -3.90 19.08 17.33
N VAL A 245 -2.59 18.95 17.17
CA VAL A 245 -1.63 18.94 18.28
C VAL A 245 -1.23 20.37 18.64
N GLU A 246 -0.92 21.19 17.63
CA GLU A 246 -0.54 22.60 17.79
C GLU A 246 -1.73 23.49 18.22
N ASN A 247 -2.97 23.07 17.94
CA ASN A 247 -4.21 23.79 18.27
C ASN A 247 -5.16 22.92 19.12
N PRO A 248 -4.94 22.83 20.44
CA PRO A 248 -5.75 21.96 21.31
C PRO A 248 -7.26 22.23 21.27
N ASP A 249 -7.67 23.50 21.11
CA ASP A 249 -9.08 23.86 21.00
C ASP A 249 -9.73 23.28 19.75
N ALA A 250 -9.01 23.20 18.63
CA ALA A 250 -9.49 22.56 17.41
C ALA A 250 -9.68 21.05 17.60
N TRP A 251 -8.82 20.41 18.40
CA TRP A 251 -9.01 19.01 18.77
C TRP A 251 -10.22 18.77 19.65
N ILE A 252 -10.43 19.63 20.65
CA ILE A 252 -11.61 19.59 21.51
C ILE A 252 -12.88 19.78 20.68
N GLN A 253 -12.86 20.72 19.74
CA GLN A 253 -13.99 20.95 18.82
C GLN A 253 -14.28 19.71 17.97
N MET A 254 -13.25 19.09 17.37
CA MET A 254 -13.44 17.87 16.59
C MET A 254 -14.09 16.75 17.40
N LYS A 255 -13.67 16.52 18.64
CA LYS A 255 -14.29 15.53 19.53
C LYS A 255 -15.74 15.88 19.86
N SER A 256 -16.04 17.17 20.05
CA SER A 256 -17.41 17.65 20.26
C SER A 256 -18.30 17.42 19.05
N ASP A 257 -17.76 17.68 17.84
CA ASP A 257 -18.50 17.49 16.59
C ASP A 257 -18.75 16.00 16.31
N ILE A 258 -17.78 15.13 16.63
CA ILE A 258 -17.96 13.66 16.55
C ILE A 258 -19.07 13.22 17.54
N ALA A 259 -19.05 13.71 18.76
CA ALA A 259 -20.08 13.38 19.75
C ALA A 259 -21.48 13.86 19.31
N ALA A 260 -21.56 15.06 18.73
CA ALA A 260 -22.81 15.58 18.16
C ALA A 260 -23.28 14.76 16.96
N GLN A 261 -22.38 14.32 16.09
CA GLN A 261 -22.70 13.49 14.94
C GLN A 261 -23.23 12.10 15.37
N ILE A 262 -22.63 11.48 16.40
CA ILE A 262 -23.13 10.23 16.97
C ILE A 262 -24.58 10.40 17.43
N GLN A 263 -24.91 11.50 18.09
CA GLN A 263 -26.28 11.77 18.57
C GLN A 263 -27.25 12.11 17.44
N ALA A 264 -26.78 12.65 16.33
CA ALA A 264 -27.62 13.04 15.21
C ALA A 264 -28.00 11.83 14.32
N ASP A 265 -27.10 10.89 14.18
CA ASP A 265 -27.28 9.73 13.26
C ASP A 265 -27.85 8.50 13.97
N TYR A 266 -27.80 8.43 15.32
CA TYR A 266 -28.15 7.25 16.13
C TYR A 266 -28.86 7.60 17.44
#